data_cb4180829679040e8efffeaa5cee9ed1
#
_entry.id   cb4180829679040e8efffeaa5cee9ed1
#
_cell.length_a   1.000
_cell.length_b   1.000
_cell.length_c   1.000
_cell.angle_alpha   90.00
_cell.angle_beta   90.00
_cell.angle_gamma   90.00
#
_symmetry.space_group_name_H-M   'P 1'
#
loop_
_entity.id
_entity.type
_entity.pdbx_description
1 polymer ?
#
loop_
_entity_poly.entity_id
_entity_poly.type
_entity_poly.pdbx_seq_one_letter_code
_entity_poly.pdbx_strand_id
1 'polypeptide(L)'
;MKAQRVFRANRKMPEERVREKALRERLQKEKPSLEDLVRAGECDPDAAMTMGMYFDVQKALQAVKRERDRRGLSIGDVAQRSGLDRAVISRLENGKQDNPTVATLMRYAAAIGKRFLWSYEDLARRY
;
A
#
# COMPACT_ATOMS: atom_id res chain seq x y z
N MET A 1 -8.84 -33.65 -16.93
CA MET A 1 -9.75 -32.65 -17.49
C MET A 1 -9.26 -31.25 -17.12
N LYS A 2 -8.84 -30.46 -18.08
CA LYS A 2 -8.48 -29.07 -17.82
C LYS A 2 -9.78 -28.27 -17.69
N ALA A 3 -10.01 -27.71 -16.50
CA ALA A 3 -11.12 -26.79 -16.29
C ALA A 3 -10.91 -25.55 -17.19
N GLN A 4 -11.74 -25.39 -18.20
CA GLN A 4 -11.81 -24.16 -18.97
C GLN A 4 -12.33 -23.05 -18.04
N ARG A 5 -11.45 -22.10 -17.70
CA ARG A 5 -11.89 -20.85 -17.09
C ARG A 5 -12.77 -20.12 -18.09
N VAL A 6 -14.07 -20.25 -17.89
CA VAL A 6 -15.03 -19.41 -18.61
C VAL A 6 -14.84 -17.97 -18.09
N PHE A 7 -14.10 -17.18 -18.83
CA PHE A 7 -14.10 -15.74 -18.67
C PHE A 7 -15.50 -15.24 -19.04
N ARG A 8 -16.38 -15.11 -18.06
CA ARG A 8 -17.58 -14.31 -18.23
C ARG A 8 -17.13 -12.86 -18.40
N ALA A 9 -16.91 -12.47 -19.63
CA ALA A 9 -16.81 -11.06 -19.98
C ALA A 9 -18.14 -10.42 -19.57
N ASN A 10 -18.13 -9.69 -18.46
CA ASN A 10 -19.27 -8.88 -18.05
C ASN A 10 -19.38 -7.73 -19.06
N ARG A 11 -20.01 -8.02 -20.22
CA ARG A 11 -20.27 -7.04 -21.26
C ARG A 11 -21.40 -6.14 -20.78
N LYS A 12 -21.04 -5.12 -20.02
CA LYS A 12 -21.95 -4.04 -19.71
C LYS A 12 -22.41 -3.40 -21.02
N MET A 13 -23.70 -3.18 -21.13
CA MET A 13 -24.29 -2.50 -22.29
C MET A 13 -23.66 -1.11 -22.46
N PRO A 14 -23.53 -0.61 -23.69
CA PRO A 14 -22.96 0.72 -23.95
C PRO A 14 -23.61 1.83 -23.14
N GLU A 15 -24.92 1.77 -22.95
CA GLU A 15 -25.67 2.74 -22.13
C GLU A 15 -25.29 2.70 -20.66
N GLU A 16 -25.05 1.52 -20.10
CA GLU A 16 -24.59 1.36 -18.72
C GLU A 16 -23.19 1.97 -18.52
N ARG A 17 -22.30 1.80 -19.50
CA ARG A 17 -20.96 2.40 -19.46
C ARG A 17 -21.00 3.92 -19.46
N VAL A 18 -21.90 4.50 -20.27
CA VAL A 18 -22.09 5.96 -20.31
C VAL A 18 -22.61 6.48 -18.98
N ARG A 19 -23.60 5.79 -18.39
CA ARG A 19 -24.13 6.14 -17.06
C ARG A 19 -23.09 6.05 -15.96
N GLU A 20 -22.31 4.98 -15.95
CA GLU A 20 -21.24 4.80 -14.96
C GLU A 20 -20.15 5.86 -15.12
N LYS A 21 -19.78 6.20 -16.34
CA LYS A 21 -18.81 7.26 -16.61
C LYS A 21 -19.31 8.61 -16.11
N ALA A 22 -20.55 8.96 -16.43
CA ALA A 22 -21.18 10.20 -15.96
C ALA A 22 -21.26 10.25 -14.43
N LEU A 23 -21.61 9.13 -13.79
CA LEU A 23 -21.65 9.03 -12.34
C LEU A 23 -20.26 9.23 -11.71
N ARG A 24 -19.23 8.60 -12.26
CA ARG A 24 -17.84 8.76 -11.78
C ARG A 24 -17.37 10.19 -11.89
N GLU A 25 -17.62 10.83 -13.04
CA GLU A 25 -17.26 12.23 -13.27
C GLU A 25 -17.97 13.16 -12.27
N ARG A 26 -19.25 12.92 -12.00
CA ARG A 26 -20.01 13.67 -11.01
C ARG A 26 -19.47 13.48 -9.60
N LEU A 27 -19.26 12.25 -9.17
CA LEU A 27 -18.71 11.92 -7.84
C LEU A 27 -17.31 12.49 -7.66
N GLN A 28 -16.51 12.55 -8.72
CA GLN A 28 -15.17 13.12 -8.68
C GLN A 28 -15.20 14.65 -8.52
N LYS A 29 -16.19 15.32 -9.11
CA LYS A 29 -16.40 16.78 -8.95
C LYS A 29 -16.99 17.13 -7.58
N GLU A 30 -17.86 16.27 -7.05
CA GLU A 30 -18.53 16.46 -5.76
C GLU A 30 -17.70 15.96 -4.58
N LYS A 31 -16.53 15.35 -4.85
CA LYS A 31 -15.65 14.82 -3.82
C LYS A 31 -15.17 15.97 -2.93
N PRO A 32 -15.43 15.92 -1.61
CA PRO A 32 -14.93 16.95 -0.71
C PRO A 32 -13.40 16.95 -0.69
N SER A 33 -12.80 18.12 -0.55
CA SER A 33 -11.36 18.24 -0.35
C SER A 33 -10.96 17.71 1.03
N LEU A 34 -9.68 17.38 1.21
CA LEU A 34 -9.17 16.99 2.53
C LEU A 34 -9.41 18.10 3.56
N GLU A 35 -9.25 19.36 3.14
CA GLU A 35 -9.50 20.53 4.00
C GLU A 35 -10.95 20.61 4.45
N ASP A 36 -11.90 20.30 3.56
CA ASP A 36 -13.33 20.28 3.90
C ASP A 36 -13.64 19.16 4.90
N LEU A 37 -13.06 17.99 4.74
CA LEU A 37 -13.21 16.86 5.66
C LEU A 37 -12.61 17.14 7.05
N VAL A 38 -11.46 17.79 7.08
CA VAL A 38 -10.82 18.23 8.33
C VAL A 38 -11.69 19.28 9.04
N ARG A 39 -12.19 20.24 8.28
CA ARG A 39 -13.06 21.31 8.82
C ARG A 39 -14.38 20.77 9.33
N ALA A 40 -14.92 19.74 8.70
CA ALA A 40 -16.13 19.04 9.16
C ALA A 40 -15.86 18.10 10.34
N GLY A 41 -14.62 17.88 10.75
CA GLY A 41 -14.25 16.95 11.82
C GLY A 41 -14.36 15.48 11.44
N GLU A 42 -14.49 15.18 10.15
CA GLU A 42 -14.59 13.81 9.61
C GLU A 42 -13.21 13.17 9.37
N CYS A 43 -12.18 13.96 9.34
CA CYS A 43 -10.80 13.50 9.14
C CYS A 43 -9.85 14.22 10.10
N ASP A 44 -9.04 13.44 10.83
CA ASP A 44 -7.94 13.98 11.61
C ASP A 44 -6.71 14.13 10.69
N PRO A 45 -6.23 15.37 10.45
CA PRO A 45 -5.08 15.58 9.57
C PRO A 45 -3.80 14.92 10.09
N ASP A 46 -3.66 14.77 11.41
CA ASP A 46 -2.50 14.13 12.03
C ASP A 46 -2.54 12.60 11.94
N ALA A 47 -3.74 12.03 11.84
CA ALA A 47 -3.95 10.60 11.67
C ALA A 47 -4.02 10.18 10.18
N ALA A 48 -4.30 11.09 9.27
CA ALA A 48 -4.47 10.81 7.85
C ALA A 48 -3.11 10.62 7.16
N MET A 49 -2.81 9.38 6.81
CA MET A 49 -1.72 9.10 5.88
C MET A 49 -2.15 9.49 4.48
N THR A 50 -1.42 10.37 3.82
CA THR A 50 -1.67 10.71 2.42
C THR A 50 -1.34 9.51 1.52
N MET A 51 -1.94 9.44 0.33
CA MET A 51 -1.62 8.41 -0.67
C MET A 51 -0.14 8.43 -1.04
N GLY A 52 0.49 9.62 -1.09
CA GLY A 52 1.92 9.76 -1.33
C GLY A 52 2.76 9.08 -0.25
N MET A 53 2.45 9.30 1.02
CA MET A 53 3.11 8.64 2.15
C MET A 53 2.91 7.12 2.13
N TYR A 54 1.71 6.67 1.81
CA TYR A 54 1.43 5.25 1.64
C TYR A 54 2.31 4.62 0.55
N PHE A 55 2.42 5.26 -0.60
CA PHE A 55 3.27 4.77 -1.69
C PHE A 55 4.75 4.79 -1.34
N ASP A 56 5.22 5.76 -0.56
CA ASP A 56 6.61 5.81 -0.09
C ASP A 56 6.93 4.60 0.80
N VAL A 57 6.04 4.26 1.71
CA VAL A 57 6.17 3.05 2.55
C VAL A 57 6.17 1.78 1.68
N GLN A 58 5.26 1.69 0.70
CA GLN A 58 5.19 0.55 -0.21
C GLN A 58 6.46 0.40 -1.06
N LYS A 59 7.03 1.48 -1.54
CA LYS A 59 8.31 1.47 -2.26
C LYS A 59 9.46 0.94 -1.39
N ALA A 60 9.53 1.38 -0.14
CA ALA A 60 10.53 0.90 0.80
C ALA A 60 10.38 -0.61 1.06
N LEU A 61 9.17 -1.09 1.27
CA LEU A 61 8.87 -2.51 1.46
C LEU A 61 9.21 -3.35 0.22
N GLN A 62 8.90 -2.86 -0.97
CA GLN A 62 9.26 -3.55 -2.22
C GLN A 62 10.78 -3.61 -2.43
N ALA A 63 11.52 -2.58 -2.04
CA ALA A 63 12.98 -2.59 -2.09
C ALA A 63 13.57 -3.65 -1.16
N VAL A 64 13.04 -3.77 0.05
CA VAL A 64 13.45 -4.80 1.02
C VAL A 64 13.11 -6.21 0.53
N LYS A 65 11.94 -6.40 -0.06
CA LYS A 65 11.53 -7.66 -0.68
C LYS A 65 12.47 -8.08 -1.81
N ARG A 66 12.82 -7.16 -2.70
CA ARG A 66 13.78 -7.43 -3.79
C ARG A 66 15.14 -7.84 -3.26
N GLU A 67 15.62 -7.20 -2.20
CA GLU A 67 16.87 -7.55 -1.56
C GLU A 67 16.82 -8.94 -0.91
N ARG A 68 15.70 -9.30 -0.30
CA ARG A 68 15.46 -10.66 0.20
C ARG A 68 15.56 -11.69 -0.94
N ASP A 69 14.86 -11.45 -2.05
CA ASP A 69 14.86 -12.34 -3.22
C ASP A 69 16.26 -12.45 -3.83
N ARG A 70 16.98 -11.34 -3.94
CA ARG A 70 18.35 -11.30 -4.44
C ARG A 70 19.30 -12.15 -3.60
N ARG A 71 19.10 -12.19 -2.29
CA ARG A 71 19.90 -12.99 -1.35
C ARG A 71 19.45 -14.43 -1.23
N GLY A 72 18.39 -14.83 -1.94
CA GLY A 72 17.85 -16.18 -1.90
C GLY A 72 17.24 -16.56 -0.56
N LEU A 73 16.83 -15.59 0.26
CA LEU A 73 16.22 -15.81 1.55
C LEU A 73 14.71 -16.04 1.40
N SER A 74 14.20 -17.08 2.05
CA SER A 74 12.75 -17.33 2.14
C SER A 74 12.09 -16.44 3.20
N ILE A 75 10.77 -16.32 3.13
CA ILE A 75 9.99 -15.68 4.21
C ILE A 75 10.26 -16.37 5.55
N GLY A 76 10.39 -17.69 5.56
CA GLY A 76 10.73 -18.45 6.74
C GLY A 76 12.10 -18.09 7.33
N ASP A 77 13.11 -17.88 6.48
CA ASP A 77 14.44 -17.47 6.91
C ASP A 77 14.40 -16.11 7.57
N VAL A 78 13.68 -15.15 6.97
CA VAL A 78 13.51 -13.81 7.52
C VAL A 78 12.72 -13.84 8.83
N ALA A 79 11.67 -14.64 8.92
CA ALA A 79 10.90 -14.83 10.15
C ALA A 79 11.79 -15.34 11.29
N GLN A 80 12.62 -16.35 11.02
CA GLN A 80 13.54 -16.89 12.01
C GLN A 80 14.57 -15.88 12.49
N ARG A 81 15.14 -15.09 11.58
CA ARG A 81 16.16 -14.09 11.90
C ARG A 81 15.61 -12.86 12.58
N SER A 82 14.42 -12.42 12.19
CA SER A 82 13.79 -11.19 12.67
C SER A 82 12.99 -11.36 13.97
N GLY A 83 12.54 -12.59 14.25
CA GLY A 83 11.57 -12.85 15.31
C GLY A 83 10.14 -12.43 14.95
N LEU A 84 9.89 -12.06 13.69
CA LEU A 84 8.55 -11.75 13.18
C LEU A 84 7.86 -13.01 12.68
N ASP A 85 6.52 -13.05 12.80
CA ASP A 85 5.73 -14.13 12.23
C ASP A 85 5.76 -14.10 10.69
N ARG A 86 5.74 -15.27 10.07
CA ARG A 86 5.65 -15.40 8.60
C ARG A 86 4.45 -14.64 8.03
N ALA A 87 3.31 -14.67 8.72
CA ALA A 87 2.11 -13.97 8.31
C ALA A 87 2.31 -12.45 8.29
N VAL A 88 3.05 -11.89 9.24
CA VAL A 88 3.39 -10.46 9.28
C VAL A 88 4.26 -10.08 8.09
N ILE A 89 5.30 -10.85 7.80
CA ILE A 89 6.20 -10.62 6.66
C ILE A 89 5.45 -10.71 5.34
N SER A 90 4.61 -11.73 5.18
CA SER A 90 3.78 -11.89 3.99
C SER A 90 2.84 -10.70 3.77
N ARG A 91 2.19 -10.21 4.81
CA ARG A 91 1.33 -9.02 4.73
C ARG A 91 2.11 -7.75 4.39
N LEU A 92 3.29 -7.57 4.96
CA LEU A 92 4.17 -6.45 4.63
C LEU A 92 4.54 -6.46 3.14
N GLU A 93 4.97 -7.59 2.63
CA GLU A 93 5.40 -7.74 1.23
C GLU A 93 4.24 -7.61 0.23
N ASN A 94 3.04 -7.99 0.61
CA ASN A 94 1.84 -7.95 -0.25
C ASN A 94 1.05 -6.64 -0.11
N GLY A 95 1.54 -5.67 0.64
CA GLY A 95 0.87 -4.39 0.84
C GLY A 95 -0.42 -4.46 1.66
N LYS A 96 -0.64 -5.54 2.42
CA LYS A 96 -1.82 -5.75 3.27
C LYS A 96 -1.66 -5.21 4.69
N GLN A 97 -0.46 -4.77 5.05
CA GLN A 97 -0.17 -4.11 6.31
C GLN A 97 -0.17 -2.61 6.09
N ASP A 98 -1.25 -1.94 6.46
CA ASP A 98 -1.43 -0.52 6.18
C ASP A 98 -0.56 0.38 7.07
N ASN A 99 -0.22 -0.09 8.26
CA ASN A 99 0.51 0.70 9.24
C ASN A 99 1.56 -0.13 9.97
N PRO A 100 2.66 -0.52 9.30
CA PRO A 100 3.76 -1.21 9.96
C PRO A 100 4.46 -0.29 10.95
N THR A 101 4.86 -0.82 12.10
CA THR A 101 5.67 -0.06 13.04
C THR A 101 7.11 0.08 12.55
N VAL A 102 7.80 1.14 12.97
CA VAL A 102 9.22 1.34 12.68
C VAL A 102 10.05 0.15 13.17
N ALA A 103 9.74 -0.36 14.35
CA ALA A 103 10.43 -1.53 14.90
C ALA A 103 10.30 -2.76 14.00
N THR A 104 9.11 -3.01 13.45
CA THR A 104 8.86 -4.10 12.51
C THR A 104 9.70 -3.94 11.23
N LEU A 105 9.71 -2.74 10.65
CA LEU A 105 10.52 -2.44 9.46
C LEU A 105 12.01 -2.62 9.72
N MET A 106 12.49 -2.14 10.86
CA MET A 106 13.90 -2.28 11.24
C MET A 106 14.31 -3.74 11.44
N ARG A 107 13.47 -4.55 12.08
CA ARG A 107 13.71 -5.98 12.27
C ARG A 107 13.76 -6.72 10.93
N TYR A 108 12.83 -6.40 10.03
CA TYR A 108 12.81 -7.00 8.71
C TYR A 108 14.08 -6.68 7.92
N ALA A 109 14.47 -5.41 7.88
CA ALA A 109 15.70 -4.97 7.21
C ALA A 109 16.95 -5.62 7.82
N ALA A 110 17.07 -5.67 9.14
CA ALA A 110 18.19 -6.30 9.83
C ALA A 110 18.32 -7.79 9.50
N ALA A 111 17.21 -8.51 9.35
CA ALA A 111 17.20 -9.93 9.00
C ALA A 111 17.82 -10.22 7.62
N ILE A 112 17.80 -9.26 6.71
CA ILE A 112 18.45 -9.35 5.40
C ILE A 112 19.79 -8.61 5.34
N GLY A 113 20.34 -8.21 6.49
CA GLY A 113 21.64 -7.53 6.59
C GLY A 113 21.62 -6.07 6.13
N LYS A 114 20.47 -5.42 6.18
CA LYS A 114 20.27 -4.02 5.82
C LYS A 114 19.74 -3.22 6.99
N ARG A 115 19.83 -1.91 6.89
CA ARG A 115 19.15 -0.98 7.79
C ARG A 115 18.51 0.15 7.00
N PHE A 116 17.39 0.65 7.47
CA PHE A 116 16.80 1.86 6.92
C PHE A 116 17.60 3.08 7.37
N LEU A 117 17.84 3.97 6.44
CA LEU A 117 18.31 5.32 6.73
C LEU A 117 17.11 6.26 6.69
N TRP A 118 16.95 7.01 7.76
CA TRP A 118 15.83 7.93 7.90
C TRP A 118 16.28 9.34 7.56
N SER A 119 15.55 9.98 6.69
CA SER A 119 15.72 11.39 6.37
C SER A 119 14.36 12.06 6.31
N TYR A 120 14.35 13.37 6.39
CA TYR A 120 13.15 14.16 6.23
C TYR A 120 13.45 15.38 5.37
N GLU A 121 12.43 15.85 4.72
CA GLU A 121 12.47 17.03 3.86
C GLU A 121 11.21 17.86 4.06
N ASP A 122 11.25 19.11 3.61
CA ASP A 122 10.06 19.95 3.66
C ASP A 122 8.96 19.37 2.79
N LEU A 123 7.75 19.33 3.32
CA LEU A 123 6.59 18.88 2.57
C LEU A 123 6.28 19.90 1.49
N ALA A 124 6.44 19.51 0.22
CA ALA A 124 6.05 20.36 -0.89
C ALA A 124 4.53 20.59 -0.86
N ARG A 125 4.11 21.85 -0.72
CA ARG A 125 2.69 22.23 -0.76
C ARG A 125 2.13 22.06 -2.18
N ARG A 126 1.87 20.81 -2.55
CA ARG A 126 1.19 20.47 -3.80
C ARG A 126 -0.13 19.78 -3.48
N TYR A 127 -1.06 20.57 -3.06
CA TYR A 127 -2.45 20.13 -2.96
C TYR A 127 -3.35 21.16 -3.61
#